data_9d8d49c96158cc33c5e3116e0b59429d
#
_entry.id   9d8d49c96158cc33c5e3116e0b59429d
#
_cell.length_a   1.000
_cell.length_b   1.000
_cell.length_c   1.000
_cell.angle_alpha   90.00
_cell.angle_beta   90.00
_cell.angle_gamma   90.00
#
_symmetry.space_group_name_H-M   'P 1'
#
loop_
_entity.id
_entity.type
_entity.pdbx_description
1 polymer ?
#
loop_
_entity_poly.entity_id
_entity_poly.type
_entity_poly.pdbx_seq_one_letter_code
_entity_poly.pdbx_strand_id
1 'polypeptide(L)'
;MEEKQQIVEQMDFWEMNKALQKKKNKLRKRLNEKGVLKKEGKNDYDHYAYFSEAQYKQLFTELFSEVGLELKFDVTNYDTFTGEGKQTNGRIVTLEITLYDCDTGFSEVTTVFGEGLDKGDKAGYKAYTGAIKYYLANTFLVATGDDPENDSPETKAEPTATPAQVKYLASVYTGENLEKLLKANNISKIEELSRTKASDLINKIKKES
;
A
#
# COMPACT_ATOMS: atom_id res chain seq x y z
N MET A 1 23.09 20.33 29.68
CA MET A 1 23.30 18.95 29.17
C MET A 1 23.66 18.01 30.31
N GLU A 2 24.53 18.35 31.21
CA GLU A 2 24.96 17.52 32.35
C GLU A 2 23.82 17.14 33.30
N GLU A 3 22.90 18.04 33.62
CA GLU A 3 21.77 17.80 34.51
C GLU A 3 20.76 16.77 33.93
N LYS A 4 20.54 16.77 32.60
CA LYS A 4 19.71 15.76 31.93
C LYS A 4 20.36 14.38 31.90
N GLN A 5 21.68 14.29 31.74
CA GLN A 5 22.42 13.04 31.77
C GLN A 5 22.38 12.39 33.16
N GLN A 6 22.55 13.17 34.23
CA GLN A 6 22.45 12.66 35.61
C GLN A 6 21.07 12.11 35.95
N ILE A 7 19.97 12.70 35.44
CA ILE A 7 18.60 12.22 35.66
C ILE A 7 18.39 10.87 34.97
N VAL A 8 18.90 10.69 33.75
CA VAL A 8 18.74 9.43 33.00
C VAL A 8 19.51 8.27 33.65
N GLU A 9 20.69 8.51 34.22
CA GLU A 9 21.48 7.50 34.92
C GLU A 9 20.78 6.94 36.18
N GLN A 10 19.77 7.62 36.71
CA GLN A 10 19.01 7.22 37.88
C GLN A 10 17.65 6.59 37.58
N MET A 11 17.19 6.67 36.32
CA MET A 11 15.91 6.09 35.91
C MET A 11 15.99 4.55 35.82
N ASP A 12 15.02 3.86 36.45
CA ASP A 12 14.90 2.44 36.28
C ASP A 12 14.24 2.06 34.92
N PHE A 13 14.34 0.80 34.57
CA PHE A 13 13.77 0.26 33.30
C PHE A 13 12.29 0.61 33.11
N TRP A 14 11.50 0.55 34.19
CA TRP A 14 10.06 0.78 34.13
C TRP A 14 9.75 2.27 33.87
N GLU A 15 10.52 3.17 34.44
CA GLU A 15 10.36 4.61 34.21
C GLU A 15 10.73 4.97 32.78
N MET A 16 11.82 4.43 32.24
CA MET A 16 12.23 4.64 30.85
C MET A 16 11.20 4.10 29.85
N ASN A 17 10.70 2.87 30.08
CA ASN A 17 9.63 2.30 29.27
C ASN A 17 8.37 3.17 29.33
N LYS A 18 7.96 3.59 30.52
CA LYS A 18 6.80 4.49 30.71
C LYS A 18 6.97 5.82 29.97
N ALA A 19 8.17 6.36 29.93
CA ALA A 19 8.48 7.56 29.15
C ALA A 19 8.26 7.33 27.64
N LEU A 20 8.80 6.24 27.09
CA LEU A 20 8.59 5.85 25.69
C LEU A 20 7.10 5.69 25.37
N GLN A 21 6.34 4.95 26.22
CA GLN A 21 4.90 4.74 25.98
C GLN A 21 4.09 6.05 26.04
N LYS A 22 4.48 7.01 26.88
CA LYS A 22 3.87 8.36 26.90
C LYS A 22 4.10 9.10 25.58
N LYS A 23 5.31 9.03 25.01
CA LYS A 23 5.64 9.64 23.72
C LYS A 23 4.88 8.98 22.59
N LYS A 24 4.81 7.65 22.54
CA LYS A 24 3.98 6.92 21.57
C LYS A 24 2.52 7.35 21.65
N ASN A 25 1.96 7.49 22.85
CA ASN A 25 0.59 7.96 23.02
C ASN A 25 0.39 9.42 22.59
N LYS A 26 1.36 10.31 22.87
CA LYS A 26 1.32 11.69 22.40
C LYS A 26 1.31 11.74 20.86
N LEU A 27 2.14 10.93 20.21
CA LEU A 27 2.19 10.83 18.75
C LEU A 27 0.85 10.35 18.17
N ARG A 28 0.24 9.29 18.75
CA ARG A 28 -1.09 8.81 18.33
C ARG A 28 -2.16 9.91 18.44
N LYS A 29 -2.14 10.70 19.51
CA LYS A 29 -3.06 11.85 19.65
C LYS A 29 -2.88 12.86 18.53
N ARG A 30 -1.63 13.20 18.19
CA ARG A 30 -1.32 14.11 17.09
C ARG A 30 -1.79 13.57 15.74
N LEU A 31 -1.61 12.27 15.48
CA LEU A 31 -2.13 11.62 14.28
C LEU A 31 -3.66 11.69 14.22
N ASN A 32 -4.33 11.42 15.33
CA ASN A 32 -5.80 11.49 15.40
C ASN A 32 -6.32 12.92 15.15
N GLU A 33 -5.63 13.95 15.62
CA GLU A 33 -5.96 15.36 15.36
C GLU A 33 -5.86 15.72 13.86
N LYS A 34 -4.97 15.05 13.11
CA LYS A 34 -4.87 15.20 11.64
C LYS A 34 -6.01 14.49 10.88
N GLY A 35 -6.76 13.60 11.54
CA GLY A 35 -7.85 12.83 10.96
C GLY A 35 -7.38 11.73 10.01
N VAL A 36 -8.29 11.25 9.16
CA VAL A 36 -8.00 10.24 8.14
C VAL A 36 -7.05 10.83 7.09
N LEU A 37 -5.92 10.18 6.89
CA LEU A 37 -4.95 10.60 5.89
C LEU A 37 -5.51 10.37 4.48
N LYS A 38 -5.31 11.34 3.59
CA LYS A 38 -5.70 11.22 2.19
C LYS A 38 -4.57 10.65 1.35
N LYS A 39 -4.87 9.67 0.51
CA LYS A 39 -3.94 9.11 -0.46
C LYS A 39 -3.68 10.12 -1.58
N GLU A 40 -2.45 10.61 -1.72
CA GLU A 40 -2.06 11.57 -2.76
C GLU A 40 -1.40 10.91 -3.97
N GLY A 41 -0.80 9.73 -3.78
CA GLY A 41 -0.24 8.94 -4.87
C GLY A 41 -1.35 8.30 -5.70
N LYS A 42 -1.17 8.30 -7.03
CA LYS A 42 -2.05 7.61 -7.97
C LYS A 42 -1.24 6.64 -8.82
N ASN A 43 -1.76 5.44 -8.99
CA ASN A 43 -1.27 4.49 -9.98
C ASN A 43 -2.29 4.47 -11.12
N ASP A 44 -1.97 5.17 -12.20
CA ASP A 44 -2.89 5.29 -13.36
C ASP A 44 -2.98 3.98 -14.14
N TYR A 45 -2.00 3.09 -14.01
CA TYR A 45 -1.99 1.80 -14.69
C TYR A 45 -2.96 0.80 -14.05
N ASP A 46 -2.93 0.69 -12.72
CA ASP A 46 -3.77 -0.24 -11.95
C ASP A 46 -4.97 0.48 -11.29
N HIS A 47 -5.15 1.78 -11.57
CA HIS A 47 -6.29 2.62 -11.15
C HIS A 47 -6.55 2.67 -9.65
N TYR A 48 -5.50 2.69 -8.81
CA TYR A 48 -5.65 2.86 -7.37
C TYR A 48 -4.88 4.06 -6.81
N ALA A 49 -5.36 4.59 -5.68
CA ALA A 49 -4.66 5.61 -4.92
C ALA A 49 -3.85 4.97 -3.78
N TYR A 50 -2.69 5.53 -3.46
CA TYR A 50 -1.82 5.01 -2.41
C TYR A 50 -1.12 6.13 -1.64
N PHE A 51 -0.63 5.80 -0.45
CA PHE A 51 0.27 6.67 0.29
C PHE A 51 1.68 6.55 -0.27
N SER A 52 2.23 7.68 -0.73
CA SER A 52 3.62 7.71 -1.18
C SER A 52 4.58 7.60 0.02
N GLU A 53 5.80 7.14 -0.24
CA GLU A 53 6.86 7.14 0.77
C GLU A 53 7.14 8.57 1.27
N ALA A 54 7.10 9.55 0.36
CA ALA A 54 7.32 10.96 0.69
C ALA A 54 6.29 11.48 1.70
N GLN A 55 5.00 11.14 1.53
CA GLN A 55 3.96 11.52 2.48
C GLN A 55 4.21 10.95 3.89
N TYR A 56 4.57 9.67 3.98
CA TYR A 56 4.91 9.05 5.27
C TYR A 56 6.14 9.71 5.90
N LYS A 57 7.21 9.88 5.12
CA LYS A 57 8.43 10.52 5.62
C LYS A 57 8.16 11.92 6.14
N GLN A 58 7.47 12.75 5.38
CA GLN A 58 7.14 14.12 5.80
C GLN A 58 6.33 14.14 7.09
N LEU A 59 5.24 13.35 7.15
CA LEU A 59 4.37 13.27 8.32
C LEU A 59 5.11 12.82 9.57
N PHE A 60 5.84 11.71 9.48
CA PHE A 60 6.47 11.12 10.65
C PHE A 60 7.75 11.83 11.07
N THR A 61 8.50 12.46 10.16
CA THR A 61 9.66 13.29 10.51
C THR A 61 9.25 14.45 11.42
N GLU A 62 8.17 15.17 11.06
CA GLU A 62 7.63 16.25 11.88
C GLU A 62 7.19 15.76 13.26
N LEU A 63 6.37 14.71 13.28
CA LEU A 63 5.80 14.18 14.52
C LEU A 63 6.85 13.56 15.45
N PHE A 64 7.81 12.83 14.91
CA PHE A 64 8.89 12.22 15.69
C PHE A 64 9.80 13.28 16.30
N SER A 65 10.15 14.31 15.53
CA SER A 65 10.93 15.45 16.05
C SER A 65 10.20 16.17 17.18
N GLU A 66 8.86 16.37 17.05
CA GLU A 66 8.04 17.02 18.09
C GLU A 66 8.02 16.23 19.41
N VAL A 67 7.98 14.92 19.34
CA VAL A 67 7.85 14.08 20.54
C VAL A 67 9.18 13.53 21.05
N GLY A 68 10.30 13.72 20.32
CA GLY A 68 11.62 13.21 20.66
C GLY A 68 11.71 11.70 20.54
N LEU A 69 11.28 11.15 19.40
CA LEU A 69 11.44 9.75 19.01
C LEU A 69 12.32 9.65 17.76
N GLU A 70 12.99 8.53 17.59
CA GLU A 70 13.81 8.22 16.43
C GLU A 70 13.65 6.76 16.00
N LEU A 71 13.81 6.49 14.71
CA LEU A 71 13.75 5.14 14.14
C LEU A 71 15.07 4.76 13.48
N LYS A 72 15.53 3.54 13.76
CA LYS A 72 16.59 2.88 13.03
C LYS A 72 16.02 1.66 12.31
N PHE A 73 16.50 1.41 11.09
CA PHE A 73 16.07 0.30 10.25
C PHE A 73 17.29 -0.56 9.88
N ASP A 74 17.28 -1.82 10.26
CA ASP A 74 18.30 -2.79 9.89
C ASP A 74 17.67 -3.91 9.03
N VAL A 75 18.23 -4.18 7.86
CA VAL A 75 17.82 -5.32 7.03
C VAL A 75 18.46 -6.57 7.60
N THR A 76 17.65 -7.50 8.12
CA THR A 76 18.11 -8.73 8.74
C THR A 76 18.01 -9.94 7.82
N ASN A 77 17.08 -9.91 6.85
CA ASN A 77 16.98 -10.94 5.83
C ASN A 77 16.47 -10.36 4.50
N TYR A 78 16.83 -11.04 3.41
CA TYR A 78 16.47 -10.66 2.05
C TYR A 78 16.29 -11.91 1.19
N ASP A 79 15.05 -12.22 0.82
CA ASP A 79 14.70 -13.37 0.00
C ASP A 79 14.17 -12.97 -1.36
N THR A 80 14.26 -13.91 -2.30
CA THR A 80 13.78 -13.74 -3.67
C THR A 80 12.78 -14.81 -4.02
N PHE A 81 11.73 -14.44 -4.76
CA PHE A 81 10.79 -15.39 -5.31
C PHE A 81 10.34 -14.94 -6.70
N THR A 82 9.75 -15.87 -7.44
CA THR A 82 9.19 -15.57 -8.75
C THR A 82 7.69 -15.42 -8.60
N GLY A 83 7.18 -14.22 -8.92
CA GLY A 83 5.74 -13.95 -8.95
C GLY A 83 5.11 -14.47 -10.24
N GLU A 84 3.80 -14.46 -10.28
CA GLU A 84 3.02 -14.84 -11.46
C GLU A 84 2.79 -13.66 -12.41
N GLY A 85 2.56 -13.97 -13.68
CA GLY A 85 2.19 -13.00 -14.72
C GLY A 85 3.32 -12.07 -15.15
N LYS A 86 2.99 -10.78 -15.30
CA LYS A 86 3.92 -9.76 -15.82
C LYS A 86 4.88 -9.20 -14.76
N GLN A 87 4.59 -9.38 -13.49
CA GLN A 87 5.42 -8.92 -12.37
C GLN A 87 6.13 -10.12 -11.75
N THR A 88 7.26 -10.52 -12.35
CA THR A 88 7.92 -11.79 -12.04
C THR A 88 9.03 -11.67 -11.00
N ASN A 89 9.59 -10.47 -10.78
CA ASN A 89 10.65 -10.28 -9.80
C ASN A 89 10.05 -10.00 -8.42
N GLY A 90 10.05 -11.00 -7.55
CA GLY A 90 9.58 -10.91 -6.17
C GLY A 90 10.74 -10.77 -5.17
N ARG A 91 10.55 -9.96 -4.14
CA ARG A 91 11.47 -9.77 -3.03
C ARG A 91 10.72 -9.75 -1.72
N ILE A 92 11.30 -10.41 -0.73
CA ILE A 92 10.87 -10.31 0.67
C ILE A 92 12.04 -9.68 1.42
N VAL A 93 11.75 -8.64 2.18
CA VAL A 93 12.72 -7.96 3.04
C VAL A 93 12.24 -8.08 4.47
N THR A 94 13.08 -8.58 5.36
CA THR A 94 12.82 -8.57 6.80
C THR A 94 13.63 -7.44 7.43
N LEU A 95 12.94 -6.59 8.17
CA LEU A 95 13.53 -5.45 8.87
C LEU A 95 13.41 -5.65 10.39
N GLU A 96 14.48 -5.34 11.08
CA GLU A 96 14.45 -5.02 12.49
C GLU A 96 14.36 -3.50 12.62
N ILE A 97 13.28 -3.03 13.23
CA ILE A 97 13.03 -1.60 13.43
C ILE A 97 13.18 -1.32 14.91
N THR A 98 14.10 -0.43 15.24
CA THR A 98 14.32 0.04 16.60
C THR A 98 13.74 1.43 16.75
N LEU A 99 12.80 1.58 17.69
CA LEU A 99 12.21 2.86 18.09
C LEU A 99 12.91 3.35 19.36
N TYR A 100 13.56 4.50 19.27
CA TYR A 100 14.29 5.12 20.38
C TYR A 100 13.51 6.27 20.99
N ASP A 101 13.58 6.35 22.32
CA ASP A 101 13.29 7.57 23.07
C ASP A 101 14.57 8.41 23.17
N CYS A 102 14.60 9.56 22.49
CA CYS A 102 15.78 10.42 22.41
C CYS A 102 16.18 11.08 23.74
N ASP A 103 15.26 11.12 24.71
CA ASP A 103 15.56 11.71 26.02
C ASP A 103 16.19 10.69 27.00
N THR A 104 15.72 9.45 26.98
CA THR A 104 16.15 8.40 27.91
C THR A 104 17.13 7.40 27.30
N GLY A 105 17.20 7.32 25.97
CA GLY A 105 17.94 6.29 25.24
C GLY A 105 17.24 4.90 25.28
N PHE A 106 16.08 4.79 25.93
CA PHE A 106 15.32 3.54 25.93
C PHE A 106 14.79 3.21 24.55
N SER A 107 14.78 1.93 24.22
CA SER A 107 14.31 1.50 22.88
C SER A 107 13.47 0.25 22.94
N GLU A 108 12.62 0.08 21.94
CA GLU A 108 11.93 -1.17 21.66
C GLU A 108 12.24 -1.61 20.21
N VAL A 109 12.37 -2.91 20.02
CA VAL A 109 12.69 -3.53 18.73
C VAL A 109 11.50 -4.31 18.23
N THR A 110 11.20 -4.18 16.95
CA THR A 110 10.12 -4.91 16.27
C THR A 110 10.63 -5.47 14.96
N THR A 111 10.42 -6.75 14.72
CA THR A 111 10.71 -7.38 13.44
C THR A 111 9.47 -7.31 12.55
N VAL A 112 9.65 -6.84 11.33
CA VAL A 112 8.59 -6.77 10.31
C VAL A 112 9.12 -7.29 8.98
N PHE A 113 8.21 -7.70 8.12
CA PHE A 113 8.56 -8.07 6.75
C PHE A 113 7.75 -7.25 5.74
N GLY A 114 8.31 -7.09 4.56
CA GLY A 114 7.63 -6.51 3.42
C GLY A 114 7.86 -7.36 2.19
N GLU A 115 6.86 -7.38 1.34
CA GLU A 115 6.89 -8.08 0.06
C GLU A 115 6.74 -7.08 -1.08
N GLY A 116 7.48 -7.28 -2.16
CA GLY A 116 7.43 -6.43 -3.32
C GLY A 116 7.55 -7.21 -4.61
N LEU A 117 6.68 -6.89 -5.56
CA LEU A 117 6.68 -7.44 -6.93
C LEU A 117 6.95 -6.31 -7.93
N ASP A 118 7.82 -6.57 -8.91
CA ASP A 118 8.14 -5.63 -9.98
C ASP A 118 8.58 -6.36 -11.25
N LYS A 119 8.41 -5.71 -12.40
CA LYS A 119 8.92 -6.21 -13.69
C LYS A 119 10.43 -6.00 -13.86
N GLY A 120 11.00 -5.04 -13.15
CA GLY A 120 12.39 -4.61 -13.23
C GLY A 120 13.11 -4.78 -11.90
N ASP A 121 13.83 -3.75 -11.49
CA ASP A 121 14.76 -3.72 -10.36
C ASP A 121 14.16 -3.18 -9.05
N LYS A 122 12.89 -2.71 -9.06
CA LYS A 122 12.30 -2.00 -7.93
C LYS A 122 11.64 -2.88 -6.87
N ALA A 123 11.60 -4.20 -7.04
CA ALA A 123 10.92 -5.11 -6.12
C ALA A 123 11.45 -4.99 -4.68
N GLY A 124 12.79 -4.91 -4.49
CA GLY A 124 13.39 -4.74 -3.18
C GLY A 124 13.01 -3.42 -2.49
N TYR A 125 13.00 -2.32 -3.23
CA TYR A 125 12.56 -1.02 -2.70
C TYR A 125 11.08 -1.01 -2.33
N LYS A 126 10.22 -1.67 -3.13
CA LYS A 126 8.80 -1.83 -2.81
C LYS A 126 8.61 -2.62 -1.52
N ALA A 127 9.34 -3.74 -1.36
CA ALA A 127 9.33 -4.56 -0.16
C ALA A 127 9.75 -3.75 1.07
N TYR A 128 10.89 -3.08 0.99
CA TYR A 128 11.44 -2.24 2.07
C TYR A 128 10.48 -1.12 2.47
N THR A 129 10.03 -0.33 1.51
CA THR A 129 9.09 0.79 1.77
C THR A 129 7.75 0.29 2.30
N GLY A 130 7.27 -0.86 1.80
CA GLY A 130 6.06 -1.52 2.29
C GLY A 130 6.17 -1.87 3.77
N ALA A 131 7.26 -2.57 4.18
CA ALA A 131 7.50 -2.94 5.56
C ALA A 131 7.47 -1.73 6.51
N ILE A 132 8.17 -0.64 6.15
CA ILE A 132 8.20 0.59 6.96
C ILE A 132 6.81 1.22 7.09
N LYS A 133 6.08 1.35 5.99
CA LYS A 133 4.73 1.93 6.01
C LYS A 133 3.77 1.13 6.87
N TYR A 134 3.79 -0.20 6.77
CA TYR A 134 2.96 -1.09 7.59
C TYR A 134 3.35 -1.02 9.07
N TYR A 135 4.65 -0.97 9.39
CA TYR A 135 5.11 -0.76 10.76
C TYR A 135 4.54 0.54 11.35
N LEU A 136 4.72 1.65 10.64
CA LEU A 136 4.25 2.97 11.09
C LEU A 136 2.72 3.00 11.24
N ALA A 137 2.00 2.49 10.26
CA ALA A 137 0.54 2.45 10.29
C ALA A 137 0.00 1.64 11.47
N ASN A 138 0.52 0.44 11.69
CA ASN A 138 0.04 -0.46 12.73
C ASN A 138 0.51 -0.03 14.13
N THR A 139 1.77 0.37 14.29
CA THR A 139 2.32 0.79 15.58
C THR A 139 1.65 2.05 16.11
N PHE A 140 1.32 2.98 15.23
CA PHE A 140 0.74 4.27 15.61
C PHE A 140 -0.76 4.39 15.30
N LEU A 141 -1.40 3.31 14.83
CA LEU A 141 -2.84 3.25 14.52
C LEU A 141 -3.28 4.35 13.56
N VAL A 142 -2.55 4.50 12.45
CA VAL A 142 -2.82 5.52 11.45
C VAL A 142 -4.10 5.18 10.69
N ALA A 143 -5.10 6.05 10.77
CA ALA A 143 -6.34 5.88 10.00
C ALA A 143 -6.11 6.24 8.52
N THR A 144 -6.12 5.23 7.66
CA THR A 144 -5.92 5.39 6.21
C THR A 144 -7.22 5.37 5.42
N GLY A 145 -8.32 4.98 6.03
CA GLY A 145 -9.59 4.75 5.35
C GLY A 145 -9.60 3.50 4.46
N ASP A 146 -8.53 2.69 4.50
CA ASP A 146 -8.49 1.39 3.84
C ASP A 146 -9.09 0.33 4.76
N ASP A 147 -9.96 -0.48 4.20
CA ASP A 147 -10.43 -1.70 4.81
C ASP A 147 -9.96 -2.85 3.91
N PRO A 148 -8.96 -3.64 4.33
CA PRO A 148 -8.46 -4.75 3.54
C PRO A 148 -9.52 -5.82 3.24
N GLU A 149 -10.57 -5.90 4.07
CA GLU A 149 -11.68 -6.82 3.87
C GLU A 149 -12.63 -6.36 2.76
N ASN A 150 -12.67 -5.05 2.46
CA ASN A 150 -13.42 -4.49 1.33
C ASN A 150 -12.67 -4.55 0.00
N ASP A 151 -11.38 -4.88 0.01
CA ASP A 151 -10.54 -5.04 -1.19
C ASP A 151 -10.58 -6.49 -1.74
N SER A 152 -11.62 -7.26 -1.43
CA SER A 152 -11.84 -8.56 -2.06
C SER A 152 -11.85 -8.43 -3.59
N PRO A 153 -11.15 -9.30 -4.33
CA PRO A 153 -11.13 -9.28 -5.80
C PRO A 153 -12.53 -9.32 -6.43
N GLU A 154 -13.53 -9.81 -5.68
CA GLU A 154 -14.93 -9.91 -6.10
C GLU A 154 -15.68 -8.56 -6.15
N THR A 155 -15.14 -7.48 -5.57
CA THR A 155 -15.83 -6.17 -5.51
C THR A 155 -15.27 -5.11 -6.45
N LYS A 156 -14.15 -5.36 -7.14
CA LYS A 156 -13.73 -4.48 -8.26
C LYS A 156 -14.49 -4.92 -9.50
N ALA A 157 -15.66 -4.31 -9.73
CA ALA A 157 -16.33 -4.45 -11.02
C ALA A 157 -15.29 -4.21 -12.12
N GLU A 158 -15.05 -5.23 -12.98
CA GLU A 158 -14.15 -5.06 -14.13
C GLU A 158 -14.55 -3.79 -14.89
N PRO A 159 -13.58 -2.94 -15.25
CA PRO A 159 -13.91 -1.73 -16.01
C PRO A 159 -14.66 -2.13 -17.29
N THR A 160 -15.74 -1.44 -17.55
CA THR A 160 -16.56 -1.68 -18.75
C THR A 160 -15.80 -1.33 -20.03
N ALA A 161 -16.27 -1.85 -21.14
CA ALA A 161 -15.71 -1.62 -22.48
C ALA A 161 -15.57 -0.12 -22.75
N THR A 162 -14.46 0.28 -23.38
CA THR A 162 -14.24 1.67 -23.77
C THR A 162 -15.21 2.08 -24.87
N PRO A 163 -15.51 3.40 -25.03
CA PRO A 163 -16.36 3.88 -26.13
C PRO A 163 -15.86 3.44 -27.52
N ALA A 164 -14.55 3.33 -27.72
CA ALA A 164 -13.96 2.85 -28.96
C ALA A 164 -14.23 1.34 -29.19
N GLN A 165 -14.11 0.52 -28.14
CA GLN A 165 -14.43 -0.90 -28.20
C GLN A 165 -15.93 -1.12 -28.48
N VAL A 166 -16.78 -0.39 -27.76
CA VAL A 166 -18.25 -0.43 -27.97
C VAL A 166 -18.59 -0.09 -29.41
N LYS A 167 -18.07 1.01 -29.93
CA LYS A 167 -18.32 1.45 -31.31
C LYS A 167 -17.88 0.38 -32.32
N TYR A 168 -16.71 -0.22 -32.13
CA TYR A 168 -16.20 -1.25 -33.03
C TYR A 168 -17.07 -2.53 -32.96
N LEU A 169 -17.40 -3.02 -31.78
CA LEU A 169 -18.23 -4.21 -31.60
C LEU A 169 -19.65 -3.99 -32.15
N ALA A 170 -20.24 -2.83 -31.93
CA ALA A 170 -21.56 -2.47 -32.48
C ALA A 170 -21.57 -2.39 -34.02
N SER A 171 -20.44 -2.10 -34.67
CA SER A 171 -20.33 -2.12 -36.12
C SER A 171 -20.25 -3.53 -36.71
N VAL A 172 -19.80 -4.51 -35.94
CA VAL A 172 -19.61 -5.90 -36.39
C VAL A 172 -20.78 -6.81 -35.94
N TYR A 173 -21.24 -6.65 -34.71
CA TYR A 173 -22.35 -7.44 -34.18
C TYR A 173 -23.67 -6.70 -34.40
N THR A 174 -24.48 -7.17 -35.35
CA THR A 174 -25.80 -6.60 -35.68
C THR A 174 -26.87 -7.70 -35.71
N GLY A 175 -28.13 -7.34 -35.55
CA GLY A 175 -29.27 -8.26 -35.63
C GLY A 175 -29.13 -9.46 -34.70
N GLU A 176 -29.39 -10.65 -35.20
CA GLU A 176 -29.34 -11.92 -34.42
C GLU A 176 -27.95 -12.17 -33.76
N ASN A 177 -26.86 -11.74 -34.40
CA ASN A 177 -25.53 -11.92 -33.84
C ASN A 177 -25.30 -11.04 -32.60
N LEU A 178 -25.87 -9.86 -32.58
CA LEU A 178 -25.87 -9.00 -31.39
C LEU A 178 -26.67 -9.63 -30.26
N GLU A 179 -27.87 -10.14 -30.54
CA GLU A 179 -28.70 -10.80 -29.52
C GLU A 179 -28.00 -12.02 -28.92
N LYS A 180 -27.35 -12.84 -29.76
CA LYS A 180 -26.56 -14.00 -29.30
C LYS A 180 -25.39 -13.57 -28.42
N LEU A 181 -24.69 -12.48 -28.78
CA LEU A 181 -23.59 -11.93 -27.99
C LEU A 181 -24.07 -11.46 -26.62
N LEU A 182 -25.15 -10.68 -26.58
CA LEU A 182 -25.71 -10.14 -25.32
C LEU A 182 -26.17 -11.30 -24.40
N LYS A 183 -26.89 -12.28 -24.96
CA LYS A 183 -27.38 -13.42 -24.25
C LYS A 183 -26.25 -14.32 -23.69
N ALA A 184 -25.18 -14.53 -24.49
CA ALA A 184 -24.03 -15.34 -24.10
C ALA A 184 -23.21 -14.69 -22.97
N ASN A 185 -23.30 -13.36 -22.79
CA ASN A 185 -22.61 -12.66 -21.75
C ASN A 185 -23.52 -12.18 -20.61
N ASN A 186 -24.80 -12.53 -20.65
CA ASN A 186 -25.82 -12.15 -19.65
C ASN A 186 -25.89 -10.64 -19.41
N ILE A 187 -25.85 -9.86 -20.48
CA ILE A 187 -25.88 -8.39 -20.49
C ILE A 187 -27.01 -7.89 -21.39
N SER A 188 -27.45 -6.66 -21.14
CA SER A 188 -28.50 -6.03 -21.93
C SER A 188 -27.97 -5.12 -23.06
N LYS A 189 -26.72 -4.66 -22.95
CA LYS A 189 -26.07 -3.73 -23.88
C LYS A 189 -24.57 -4.03 -23.99
N ILE A 190 -23.97 -3.70 -25.14
CA ILE A 190 -22.52 -3.87 -25.38
C ILE A 190 -21.68 -3.08 -24.37
N GLU A 191 -22.15 -1.92 -23.90
CA GLU A 191 -21.51 -1.07 -22.91
C GLU A 191 -21.29 -1.76 -21.55
N GLU A 192 -22.06 -2.82 -21.27
CA GLU A 192 -21.95 -3.61 -20.05
C GLU A 192 -20.87 -4.69 -20.12
N LEU A 193 -20.28 -4.93 -21.31
CA LEU A 193 -19.14 -5.84 -21.44
C LEU A 193 -17.95 -5.35 -20.63
N SER A 194 -17.24 -6.28 -19.98
CA SER A 194 -15.95 -5.92 -19.39
C SER A 194 -14.94 -5.58 -20.49
N ARG A 195 -13.99 -4.70 -20.15
CA ARG A 195 -12.92 -4.26 -21.08
C ARG A 195 -12.11 -5.45 -21.60
N THR A 196 -11.83 -6.41 -20.75
CA THR A 196 -11.12 -7.65 -21.11
C THR A 196 -11.90 -8.44 -22.12
N LYS A 197 -13.17 -8.70 -21.87
CA LYS A 197 -14.07 -9.45 -22.76
C LYS A 197 -14.22 -8.75 -24.11
N ALA A 198 -14.38 -7.42 -24.12
CA ALA A 198 -14.43 -6.63 -25.33
C ALA A 198 -13.13 -6.72 -26.15
N SER A 199 -11.97 -6.70 -25.51
CA SER A 199 -10.67 -6.90 -26.16
C SER A 199 -10.54 -8.29 -26.79
N ASP A 200 -10.96 -9.34 -26.10
CA ASP A 200 -10.90 -10.72 -26.58
C ASP A 200 -11.78 -10.92 -27.83
N LEU A 201 -13.00 -10.37 -27.81
CA LEU A 201 -13.91 -10.39 -28.95
C LEU A 201 -13.31 -9.66 -30.17
N ILE A 202 -12.72 -8.48 -29.97
CA ILE A 202 -12.07 -7.72 -31.03
C ILE A 202 -10.88 -8.49 -31.61
N ASN A 203 -10.06 -9.11 -30.75
CA ASN A 203 -8.93 -9.92 -31.20
C ASN A 203 -9.38 -11.16 -31.99
N LYS A 204 -10.48 -11.77 -31.59
CA LYS A 204 -11.07 -12.91 -32.32
C LYS A 204 -11.53 -12.50 -33.71
N ILE A 205 -12.27 -11.39 -33.82
CA ILE A 205 -12.74 -10.85 -35.12
C ILE A 205 -11.55 -10.58 -36.06
N LYS A 206 -10.47 -9.95 -35.52
CA LYS A 206 -9.28 -9.64 -36.32
C LYS A 206 -8.48 -10.86 -36.77
N LYS A 207 -8.63 -12.01 -36.13
CA LYS A 207 -7.99 -13.27 -36.57
C LYS A 207 -8.80 -14.04 -37.58
N GLU A 208 -10.10 -13.77 -37.67
CA GLU A 208 -11.04 -14.43 -38.56
C GLU A 208 -11.28 -13.58 -39.87
N SER A 209 -10.75 -12.35 -39.91
CA SER A 209 -10.77 -11.43 -41.06
C SER A 209 -9.46 -11.48 -41.85
#